data_ab7e03f73e02dcd44e6208e3c241be20
#
_entry.id   ab7e03f73e02dcd44e6208e3c241be20
#
_cell.length_a   1.000
_cell.length_b   1.000
_cell.length_c   1.000
_cell.angle_alpha   90.00
_cell.angle_beta   90.00
_cell.angle_gamma   90.00
#
_symmetry.space_group_name_H-M   'P 1'
#
loop_
_entity.id
_entity.type
_entity.pdbx_description
1 polymer ?
#
loop_
_entity_poly.entity_id
_entity_poly.type
_entity_poly.pdbx_seq_one_letter_code
_entity_poly.pdbx_strand_id
1 'polypeptide(L)'
;MEKLKIRKTNLNKNNYIPIFTDKTKYKNIKKNNLKMHIIFIYLFIIIIFFSLVLFFIKIKNINKNDLLDTYSKLSKKSIKTKEISEEFIKNIKIIFKEDEIIENAMMNIYTTFRIGGPAKYLVKPKSINQIIDIIKLCNKHQVNYFILGNGSNLLVSDRGYYGVVILIHESNFANLEVHSRDEDNYILKVGAGMLMKTLSIEACLLSLTGLEDIIDIPGTIGGGIIMNASFRGSGLKKPLRKVKAITPEGKLIELTKEECELRHRGSMLKDKKYLIIEATFELKKGDQITIQKEMTNNTKMRYEKQPMYFGSAGCFFVWDHAKNGGMYEKYKESNLVGYRIGSAMIYTYNIAFIVNLGKGTASQVMDIVTYIEKIMKDKYNIEIKREVIVIGTINNINYY
;
A
#
# COMPACT_ATOMS: atom_id res chain seq x y z
N MET A 1 22.18 50.48 12.07
CA MET A 1 23.15 51.25 11.23
C MET A 1 24.46 50.50 11.27
N GLU A 2 24.81 49.77 10.24
CA GLU A 2 26.18 49.36 9.91
C GLU A 2 26.25 48.98 8.44
N LYS A 3 27.12 49.69 7.76
CA LYS A 3 27.27 49.61 6.29
C LYS A 3 28.26 48.52 5.94
N LEU A 4 27.85 47.56 5.15
CA LEU A 4 28.77 46.60 4.51
C LEU A 4 29.39 47.26 3.25
N LYS A 5 30.73 47.41 3.28
CA LYS A 5 31.59 47.84 2.19
C LYS A 5 31.76 46.70 1.17
N ILE A 6 31.38 46.94 -0.09
CA ILE A 6 31.73 46.05 -1.19
C ILE A 6 33.08 46.53 -1.76
N ARG A 7 34.08 45.62 -1.76
CA ARG A 7 35.37 45.81 -2.43
C ARG A 7 35.20 45.76 -3.95
N LYS A 8 35.66 46.82 -4.62
CA LYS A 8 35.87 46.82 -6.06
C LYS A 8 37.12 46.04 -6.40
N THR A 9 37.00 44.99 -7.21
CA THR A 9 38.13 44.40 -7.94
C THR A 9 38.14 44.93 -9.38
N ASN A 10 39.28 45.44 -9.76
CA ASN A 10 39.56 45.94 -11.14
C ASN A 10 39.54 44.75 -12.12
N LEU A 11 38.79 44.90 -13.20
CA LEU A 11 38.93 44.10 -14.40
C LEU A 11 39.16 44.99 -15.61
N ASN A 12 40.21 44.62 -16.35
CA ASN A 12 40.81 45.27 -17.48
C ASN A 12 39.84 45.61 -18.61
N LYS A 13 40.08 46.81 -19.18
CA LYS A 13 39.55 47.26 -20.48
C LYS A 13 40.21 46.45 -21.60
N ASN A 14 39.41 45.83 -22.44
CA ASN A 14 39.55 45.67 -23.90
C ASN A 14 38.77 44.46 -24.39
N ASN A 15 37.54 44.67 -24.78
CA ASN A 15 36.88 43.95 -25.87
C ASN A 15 35.53 44.64 -26.15
N TYR A 16 35.59 45.52 -27.16
CA TYR A 16 34.43 46.16 -27.76
C TYR A 16 33.65 45.13 -28.58
N ILE A 17 32.44 44.77 -28.13
CA ILE A 17 31.43 44.14 -28.99
C ILE A 17 30.56 45.27 -29.56
N PRO A 18 30.38 45.38 -30.89
CA PRO A 18 29.60 46.44 -31.48
C PRO A 18 28.11 46.28 -31.11
N ILE A 19 27.57 47.28 -30.41
CA ILE A 19 26.14 47.38 -30.14
C ILE A 19 25.45 47.78 -31.43
N PHE A 20 24.68 46.89 -32.04
CA PHE A 20 23.78 47.20 -33.15
C PHE A 20 22.67 48.13 -32.67
N THR A 21 22.72 49.38 -33.08
CA THR A 21 21.74 50.45 -32.78
C THR A 21 20.55 50.51 -33.75
N ASP A 22 20.08 49.37 -34.24
CA ASP A 22 18.89 49.36 -35.09
C ASP A 22 17.70 48.73 -34.38
N LYS A 23 16.99 49.55 -33.65
CA LYS A 23 15.77 49.15 -32.91
C LYS A 23 14.64 48.62 -33.81
N THR A 24 14.64 48.96 -35.08
CA THR A 24 13.66 48.50 -36.08
C THR A 24 13.92 47.07 -36.51
N LYS A 25 15.18 46.68 -36.69
CA LYS A 25 15.57 45.32 -37.03
C LYS A 25 15.27 44.33 -35.90
N TYR A 26 15.50 44.77 -34.65
CA TYR A 26 15.21 43.94 -33.44
C TYR A 26 13.71 43.71 -33.25
N LYS A 27 12.86 44.69 -33.55
CA LYS A 27 11.39 44.58 -33.49
C LYS A 27 10.85 43.60 -34.54
N ASN A 28 11.43 43.56 -35.71
CA ASN A 28 11.02 42.68 -36.81
C ASN A 28 11.46 41.20 -36.56
N ILE A 29 12.65 40.98 -36.02
CA ILE A 29 13.12 39.64 -35.63
C ILE A 29 12.25 39.06 -34.50
N LYS A 30 11.88 39.87 -33.50
CA LYS A 30 11.00 39.45 -32.41
C LYS A 30 9.58 39.13 -32.87
N LYS A 31 9.06 39.90 -33.84
CA LYS A 31 7.73 39.69 -34.44
C LYS A 31 7.67 38.44 -35.34
N ASN A 32 8.75 38.14 -36.06
CA ASN A 32 8.86 36.92 -36.88
C ASN A 32 9.07 35.66 -36.01
N ASN A 33 9.86 35.72 -34.95
CA ASN A 33 10.01 34.62 -34.01
C ASN A 33 8.69 34.32 -33.27
N LEU A 34 7.92 35.36 -32.91
CA LEU A 34 6.60 35.15 -32.27
C LEU A 34 5.61 34.49 -33.23
N LYS A 35 5.60 34.91 -34.53
CA LYS A 35 4.76 34.27 -35.56
C LYS A 35 5.16 32.81 -35.78
N MET A 36 6.45 32.51 -35.82
CA MET A 36 6.95 31.14 -35.94
C MET A 36 6.55 30.28 -34.73
N HIS A 37 6.64 30.80 -33.51
CA HIS A 37 6.19 30.07 -32.32
C HIS A 37 4.68 29.80 -32.34
N ILE A 38 3.88 30.75 -32.76
CA ILE A 38 2.44 30.57 -32.89
C ILE A 38 2.12 29.49 -33.93
N ILE A 39 2.80 29.47 -35.08
CA ILE A 39 2.64 28.41 -36.10
C ILE A 39 3.03 27.03 -35.54
N PHE A 40 4.14 26.93 -34.80
CA PHE A 40 4.54 25.67 -34.16
C PHE A 40 3.52 25.19 -33.15
N ILE A 41 2.94 26.07 -32.34
CA ILE A 41 1.88 25.73 -31.39
C ILE A 41 0.62 25.21 -32.11
N TYR A 42 0.20 25.88 -33.19
CA TYR A 42 -0.93 25.42 -34.00
C TYR A 42 -0.69 24.07 -34.67
N LEU A 43 0.49 23.84 -35.24
CA LEU A 43 0.86 22.55 -35.80
C LEU A 43 0.88 21.42 -34.72
N PHE A 44 1.38 21.72 -33.53
CA PHE A 44 1.39 20.79 -32.42
C PHE A 44 -0.03 20.44 -31.95
N ILE A 45 -0.91 21.41 -31.85
CA ILE A 45 -2.33 21.20 -31.52
C ILE A 45 -3.03 20.34 -32.59
N ILE A 46 -2.76 20.60 -33.89
CA ILE A 46 -3.31 19.81 -34.99
C ILE A 46 -2.83 18.34 -34.92
N ILE A 47 -1.55 18.11 -34.62
CA ILE A 47 -0.99 16.75 -34.49
C ILE A 47 -1.65 16.01 -33.32
N ILE A 48 -1.84 16.70 -32.17
CA ILE A 48 -2.53 16.11 -31.02
C ILE A 48 -3.98 15.79 -31.38
N PHE A 49 -4.68 16.68 -32.07
CA PHE A 49 -6.06 16.47 -32.49
C PHE A 49 -6.19 15.26 -33.44
N PHE A 50 -5.31 15.18 -34.44
CA PHE A 50 -5.27 14.02 -35.35
C PHE A 50 -4.94 12.70 -34.63
N SER A 51 -4.02 12.73 -33.68
CA SER A 51 -3.68 11.56 -32.85
C SER A 51 -4.86 11.11 -32.01
N LEU A 52 -5.62 12.06 -31.43
CA LEU A 52 -6.85 11.76 -30.69
C LEU A 52 -7.94 11.19 -31.60
N VAL A 53 -8.14 11.77 -32.79
CA VAL A 53 -9.13 11.25 -33.75
C VAL A 53 -8.77 9.84 -34.21
N LEU A 54 -7.50 9.56 -34.52
CA LEU A 54 -7.04 8.21 -34.88
C LEU A 54 -7.19 7.22 -33.70
N PHE A 55 -6.96 7.67 -32.47
CA PHE A 55 -7.20 6.90 -31.27
C PHE A 55 -8.68 6.54 -31.07
N PHE A 56 -9.58 7.52 -31.27
CA PHE A 56 -11.04 7.26 -31.23
C PHE A 56 -11.54 6.36 -32.36
N ILE A 57 -10.99 6.50 -33.59
CA ILE A 57 -11.31 5.62 -34.71
C ILE A 57 -10.84 4.18 -34.40
N LYS A 58 -9.65 4.01 -33.81
CA LYS A 58 -9.12 2.71 -33.41
C LYS A 58 -9.96 2.05 -32.32
N ILE A 59 -10.48 2.85 -31.35
CA ILE A 59 -11.41 2.35 -30.33
C ILE A 59 -12.76 1.97 -30.94
N LYS A 60 -13.29 2.74 -31.89
CA LYS A 60 -14.58 2.48 -32.52
C LYS A 60 -14.56 1.23 -33.42
N ASN A 61 -13.39 0.87 -33.96
CA ASN A 61 -13.20 -0.32 -34.79
C ASN A 61 -12.80 -1.58 -34.00
N ILE A 62 -12.67 -1.50 -32.68
CA ILE A 62 -12.52 -2.70 -31.83
C ILE A 62 -13.89 -3.37 -31.79
N ASN A 63 -14.01 -4.45 -32.52
CA ASN A 63 -15.25 -5.23 -32.58
C ASN A 63 -15.53 -5.78 -31.18
N LYS A 64 -16.68 -5.41 -30.61
CA LYS A 64 -17.11 -5.82 -29.27
C LYS A 64 -17.11 -7.35 -29.12
N ASN A 65 -17.30 -8.06 -30.25
CA ASN A 65 -17.28 -9.52 -30.30
C ASN A 65 -15.87 -10.10 -30.21
N ASP A 66 -14.82 -9.42 -30.75
CA ASP A 66 -13.42 -9.86 -30.60
C ASP A 66 -12.90 -9.68 -29.18
N LEU A 67 -13.35 -8.62 -28.50
CA LEU A 67 -13.08 -8.41 -27.07
C LEU A 67 -13.77 -9.48 -26.22
N LEU A 68 -15.05 -9.78 -26.51
CA LEU A 68 -15.81 -10.84 -25.83
C LEU A 68 -15.23 -12.23 -26.12
N ASP A 69 -14.77 -12.49 -27.33
CA ASP A 69 -14.16 -13.79 -27.72
C ASP A 69 -12.75 -13.94 -27.11
N THR A 70 -11.97 -12.87 -27.04
CA THR A 70 -10.69 -12.84 -26.33
C THR A 70 -10.90 -13.02 -24.82
N TYR A 71 -11.90 -12.35 -24.23
CA TYR A 71 -12.30 -12.56 -22.84
C TYR A 71 -12.79 -13.98 -22.58
N SER A 72 -13.59 -14.55 -23.51
CA SER A 72 -14.10 -15.92 -23.40
C SER A 72 -12.99 -16.98 -23.55
N LYS A 73 -12.00 -16.75 -24.41
CA LYS A 73 -10.82 -17.62 -24.56
C LYS A 73 -9.86 -17.54 -23.38
N LEU A 74 -9.68 -16.34 -22.78
CA LEU A 74 -8.93 -16.14 -21.52
C LEU A 74 -9.66 -16.77 -20.33
N SER A 75 -11.01 -16.72 -20.31
CA SER A 75 -11.82 -17.34 -19.25
C SER A 75 -11.90 -18.87 -19.37
N LYS A 76 -11.79 -19.45 -20.56
CA LYS A 76 -11.86 -20.90 -20.79
C LYS A 76 -10.60 -21.69 -20.39
N LYS A 77 -9.48 -21.04 -20.05
CA LYS A 77 -8.34 -21.68 -19.37
C LYS A 77 -8.56 -21.62 -17.85
N SER A 78 -9.76 -22.02 -17.39
CA SER A 78 -10.12 -22.00 -15.99
C SER A 78 -9.38 -23.12 -15.25
N ILE A 79 -8.53 -22.74 -14.30
CA ILE A 79 -8.31 -23.54 -13.10
C ILE A 79 -9.73 -23.86 -12.58
N LYS A 80 -10.09 -25.15 -12.43
CA LYS A 80 -11.37 -25.56 -11.85
C LYS A 80 -11.44 -25.02 -10.41
N THR A 81 -11.87 -23.79 -10.23
CA THR A 81 -12.29 -23.27 -8.92
C THR A 81 -13.56 -24.01 -8.57
N LYS A 82 -13.56 -24.69 -7.42
CA LYS A 82 -14.77 -25.37 -6.91
C LYS A 82 -15.88 -24.33 -6.80
N GLU A 83 -16.96 -24.54 -7.52
CA GLU A 83 -18.08 -23.60 -7.55
C GLU A 83 -18.67 -23.41 -6.13
N ILE A 84 -18.93 -22.17 -5.74
CA ILE A 84 -19.53 -21.86 -4.44
C ILE A 84 -21.00 -22.32 -4.49
N SER A 85 -21.38 -23.19 -3.57
CA SER A 85 -22.70 -23.83 -3.57
C SER A 85 -23.84 -22.83 -3.32
N GLU A 86 -25.03 -23.10 -3.88
CA GLU A 86 -26.24 -22.29 -3.64
C GLU A 86 -26.59 -22.23 -2.14
N GLU A 87 -26.36 -23.33 -1.40
CA GLU A 87 -26.54 -23.37 0.04
C GLU A 87 -25.63 -22.35 0.76
N PHE A 88 -24.37 -22.22 0.34
CA PHE A 88 -23.48 -21.18 0.89
C PHE A 88 -24.04 -19.80 0.60
N ILE A 89 -24.47 -19.54 -0.65
CA ILE A 89 -25.00 -18.23 -1.08
C ILE A 89 -26.28 -17.88 -0.27
N LYS A 90 -27.13 -18.83 -0.02
CA LYS A 90 -28.30 -18.65 0.83
C LYS A 90 -27.91 -18.29 2.28
N ASN A 91 -26.96 -19.04 2.85
CA ASN A 91 -26.55 -18.87 4.24
C ASN A 91 -25.78 -17.57 4.49
N ILE A 92 -24.93 -17.10 3.55
CA ILE A 92 -24.23 -15.82 3.69
C ILE A 92 -25.24 -14.65 3.76
N LYS A 93 -26.36 -14.72 3.01
CA LYS A 93 -27.45 -13.73 3.01
C LYS A 93 -28.30 -13.79 4.28
N ILE A 94 -28.22 -14.86 5.07
CA ILE A 94 -28.82 -14.94 6.41
C ILE A 94 -27.94 -14.24 7.45
N ILE A 95 -26.61 -14.42 7.35
CA ILE A 95 -25.65 -13.83 8.30
C ILE A 95 -25.53 -12.31 8.10
N PHE A 96 -25.55 -11.84 6.84
CA PHE A 96 -25.31 -10.45 6.48
C PHE A 96 -26.50 -9.83 5.75
N LYS A 97 -26.76 -8.56 6.01
CA LYS A 97 -27.69 -7.77 5.23
C LYS A 97 -27.12 -7.46 3.83
N GLU A 98 -27.97 -7.03 2.92
CA GLU A 98 -27.60 -6.72 1.54
C GLU A 98 -26.51 -5.64 1.43
N ASP A 99 -26.56 -4.60 2.28
CA ASP A 99 -25.55 -3.53 2.35
C ASP A 99 -24.23 -3.95 2.99
N GLU A 100 -24.19 -5.12 3.61
CA GLU A 100 -23.00 -5.71 4.25
C GLU A 100 -22.25 -6.69 3.33
N ILE A 101 -22.82 -7.04 2.16
CA ILE A 101 -22.23 -7.95 1.17
C ILE A 101 -21.98 -7.19 -0.14
N ILE A 102 -20.78 -7.32 -0.66
CA ILE A 102 -20.44 -6.84 -2.01
C ILE A 102 -19.98 -8.04 -2.84
N GLU A 103 -20.77 -8.41 -3.86
CA GLU A 103 -20.38 -9.43 -4.82
C GLU A 103 -19.44 -8.84 -5.87
N ASN A 104 -18.39 -9.60 -6.23
CA ASN A 104 -17.37 -9.22 -7.20
C ASN A 104 -16.72 -7.86 -6.85
N ALA A 105 -16.43 -7.65 -5.56
CA ALA A 105 -15.83 -6.43 -5.04
C ALA A 105 -14.43 -6.20 -5.62
N MET A 106 -14.23 -5.08 -6.31
CA MET A 106 -12.95 -4.73 -6.92
C MET A 106 -11.89 -4.42 -5.86
N MET A 107 -10.91 -5.30 -5.71
CA MET A 107 -9.93 -5.24 -4.62
C MET A 107 -8.91 -4.10 -4.76
N ASN A 108 -8.72 -3.52 -5.93
CA ASN A 108 -7.91 -2.33 -6.13
C ASN A 108 -8.40 -1.11 -5.31
N ILE A 109 -9.68 -1.09 -4.92
CA ILE A 109 -10.27 -0.03 -4.06
C ILE A 109 -9.91 -0.27 -2.58
N TYR A 110 -9.69 -1.53 -2.20
CA TYR A 110 -9.45 -1.96 -0.83
C TYR A 110 -7.98 -2.24 -0.50
N THR A 111 -7.06 -1.89 -1.40
CA THR A 111 -5.62 -2.04 -1.20
C THR A 111 -4.88 -0.73 -1.39
N THR A 112 -3.86 -0.46 -0.57
CA THR A 112 -3.01 0.72 -0.77
C THR A 112 -2.15 0.62 -2.03
N PHE A 113 -1.95 -0.58 -2.57
CA PHE A 113 -1.28 -0.79 -3.86
C PHE A 113 -2.14 -0.33 -5.05
N ARG A 114 -3.46 -0.21 -4.85
CA ARG A 114 -4.45 0.12 -5.89
C ARG A 114 -4.40 -0.86 -7.07
N ILE A 115 -4.12 -2.13 -6.76
CA ILE A 115 -4.06 -3.26 -7.70
C ILE A 115 -4.94 -4.38 -7.13
N GLY A 116 -5.67 -5.08 -7.99
CA GLY A 116 -6.46 -6.24 -7.65
C GLY A 116 -7.78 -6.31 -8.42
N GLY A 117 -8.08 -7.49 -8.94
CA GLY A 117 -9.35 -7.85 -9.56
C GLY A 117 -10.44 -8.13 -8.51
N PRO A 118 -11.59 -8.69 -8.92
CA PRO A 118 -12.75 -8.86 -8.06
C PRO A 118 -12.58 -9.97 -7.01
N ALA A 119 -12.93 -9.71 -5.76
CA ALA A 119 -13.20 -10.75 -4.79
C ALA A 119 -14.63 -11.28 -5.00
N LYS A 120 -14.84 -12.61 -4.94
CA LYS A 120 -16.17 -13.18 -5.18
C LYS A 120 -17.21 -12.61 -4.21
N TYR A 121 -16.84 -12.55 -2.92
CA TYR A 121 -17.63 -11.86 -1.88
C TYR A 121 -16.70 -11.03 -1.01
N LEU A 122 -17.10 -9.80 -0.71
CA LEU A 122 -16.55 -9.01 0.36
C LEU A 122 -17.67 -8.75 1.37
N VAL A 123 -17.44 -9.11 2.63
CA VAL A 123 -18.40 -8.91 3.72
C VAL A 123 -17.88 -7.89 4.73
N LYS A 124 -18.80 -7.09 5.25
CA LYS A 124 -18.56 -6.03 6.23
C LYS A 124 -19.25 -6.37 7.56
N PRO A 125 -18.66 -7.22 8.42
CA PRO A 125 -19.30 -7.61 9.66
C PRO A 125 -19.48 -6.42 10.59
N LYS A 126 -20.62 -6.38 11.29
CA LYS A 126 -20.96 -5.39 12.31
C LYS A 126 -20.84 -5.95 13.73
N SER A 127 -20.64 -7.26 13.87
CA SER A 127 -20.52 -7.92 15.18
C SER A 127 -19.51 -9.06 15.14
N ILE A 128 -19.04 -9.44 16.33
CA ILE A 128 -18.15 -10.60 16.52
C ILE A 128 -18.87 -11.90 16.09
N ASN A 129 -20.17 -11.99 16.34
CA ASN A 129 -20.94 -13.18 15.95
C ASN A 129 -20.98 -13.36 14.44
N GLN A 130 -21.19 -12.28 13.66
CA GLN A 130 -21.13 -12.35 12.20
C GLN A 130 -19.74 -12.82 11.70
N ILE A 131 -18.65 -12.43 12.36
CA ILE A 131 -17.30 -12.91 12.03
C ILE A 131 -17.18 -14.40 12.29
N ILE A 132 -17.64 -14.85 13.46
CA ILE A 132 -17.60 -16.27 13.83
C ILE A 132 -18.46 -17.10 12.86
N ASP A 133 -19.65 -16.64 12.55
CA ASP A 133 -20.58 -17.36 11.68
C ASP A 133 -20.08 -17.48 10.25
N ILE A 134 -19.49 -16.41 9.67
CA ILE A 134 -18.92 -16.48 8.32
C ILE A 134 -17.69 -17.38 8.27
N ILE A 135 -16.82 -17.37 9.28
CA ILE A 135 -15.67 -18.28 9.37
C ILE A 135 -16.16 -19.73 9.40
N LYS A 136 -17.13 -20.06 10.26
CA LYS A 136 -17.73 -21.40 10.35
C LYS A 136 -18.40 -21.82 9.04
N LEU A 137 -19.13 -20.89 8.40
CA LEU A 137 -19.78 -21.14 7.10
C LEU A 137 -18.74 -21.44 6.02
N CYS A 138 -17.67 -20.64 5.93
CA CYS A 138 -16.57 -20.88 5.00
C CYS A 138 -15.92 -22.25 5.22
N ASN A 139 -15.66 -22.62 6.48
CA ASN A 139 -15.08 -23.92 6.84
C ASN A 139 -16.01 -25.08 6.45
N LYS A 140 -17.31 -24.99 6.79
CA LYS A 140 -18.32 -26.01 6.45
C LYS A 140 -18.36 -26.31 4.95
N HIS A 141 -18.34 -25.26 4.12
CA HIS A 141 -18.44 -25.38 2.66
C HIS A 141 -17.09 -25.44 1.94
N GLN A 142 -15.97 -25.41 2.67
CA GLN A 142 -14.60 -25.36 2.12
C GLN A 142 -14.39 -24.16 1.15
N VAL A 143 -15.00 -23.02 1.47
CA VAL A 143 -14.80 -21.76 0.77
C VAL A 143 -13.61 -21.04 1.41
N ASN A 144 -12.64 -20.63 0.59
CA ASN A 144 -11.52 -19.86 1.08
C ASN A 144 -11.97 -18.50 1.59
N TYR A 145 -11.35 -18.00 2.66
CA TYR A 145 -11.57 -16.65 3.13
C TYR A 145 -10.26 -15.94 3.45
N PHE A 146 -10.27 -14.63 3.38
CA PHE A 146 -9.15 -13.76 3.69
C PHE A 146 -9.60 -12.61 4.59
N ILE A 147 -8.81 -12.31 5.62
CA ILE A 147 -9.10 -11.22 6.55
C ILE A 147 -8.38 -9.96 6.07
N LEU A 148 -9.14 -8.91 5.82
CA LEU A 148 -8.64 -7.67 5.28
C LEU A 148 -8.78 -6.53 6.31
N GLY A 149 -7.65 -5.90 6.64
CA GLY A 149 -7.62 -4.58 7.27
C GLY A 149 -7.58 -3.49 6.21
N ASN A 150 -6.55 -2.64 6.23
CA ASN A 150 -6.36 -1.56 5.25
C ASN A 150 -5.69 -1.99 3.92
N GLY A 151 -5.43 -3.27 3.72
CA GLY A 151 -4.80 -3.78 2.48
C GLY A 151 -3.40 -3.23 2.19
N SER A 152 -2.67 -2.79 3.21
CA SER A 152 -1.40 -2.08 3.06
C SER A 152 -0.18 -2.98 2.92
N ASN A 153 -0.36 -4.29 3.06
CA ASN A 153 0.68 -5.30 2.84
C ASN A 153 0.16 -6.42 1.94
N LEU A 154 -0.61 -6.05 0.90
CA LEU A 154 -1.35 -7.01 0.08
C LEU A 154 -1.20 -6.71 -1.41
N LEU A 155 -0.92 -7.75 -2.20
CA LEU A 155 -1.05 -7.78 -3.65
C LEU A 155 -2.14 -8.78 -4.02
N VAL A 156 -3.21 -8.30 -4.65
CA VAL A 156 -4.31 -9.13 -5.13
C VAL A 156 -4.18 -9.37 -6.62
N SER A 157 -4.39 -10.61 -7.05
CA SER A 157 -4.39 -11.03 -8.46
C SER A 157 -5.28 -10.14 -9.33
N ASP A 158 -4.88 -9.93 -10.59
CA ASP A 158 -5.71 -9.27 -11.61
C ASP A 158 -7.01 -10.04 -11.89
N ARG A 159 -6.98 -11.37 -11.71
CA ARG A 159 -8.17 -12.25 -11.79
C ARG A 159 -9.00 -12.21 -10.50
N GLY A 160 -8.53 -11.52 -9.47
CA GLY A 160 -9.18 -11.40 -8.18
C GLY A 160 -8.95 -12.57 -7.24
N TYR A 161 -9.89 -12.73 -6.30
CA TYR A 161 -9.89 -13.75 -5.25
C TYR A 161 -11.20 -14.52 -5.24
N TYR A 162 -11.16 -15.80 -5.54
CA TYR A 162 -12.34 -16.66 -5.56
C TYR A 162 -12.64 -17.20 -4.16
N GLY A 163 -13.19 -16.35 -3.31
CA GLY A 163 -13.50 -16.62 -1.91
C GLY A 163 -14.19 -15.45 -1.24
N VAL A 164 -14.20 -15.46 0.09
CA VAL A 164 -14.78 -14.41 0.93
C VAL A 164 -13.67 -13.52 1.50
N VAL A 165 -13.76 -12.22 1.29
CA VAL A 165 -12.93 -11.23 1.98
C VAL A 165 -13.72 -10.68 3.16
N ILE A 166 -13.22 -10.86 4.38
CA ILE A 166 -13.82 -10.35 5.62
C ILE A 166 -13.13 -9.02 5.94
N LEU A 167 -13.82 -7.91 5.75
CA LEU A 167 -13.27 -6.57 5.93
C LEU A 167 -13.39 -6.12 7.40
N ILE A 168 -12.26 -6.02 8.09
CA ILE A 168 -12.15 -5.48 9.46
C ILE A 168 -11.46 -4.13 9.37
N HIS A 169 -12.22 -3.12 8.96
CA HIS A 169 -11.71 -1.77 8.78
C HIS A 169 -12.79 -0.79 9.22
N GLU A 170 -12.42 0.15 10.09
CA GLU A 170 -13.28 1.23 10.61
C GLU A 170 -14.67 0.81 11.13
N SER A 171 -15.43 1.77 11.60
CA SER A 171 -16.80 1.69 12.14
C SER A 171 -16.98 0.77 13.37
N ASN A 172 -17.28 -0.52 13.21
CA ASN A 172 -17.70 -1.37 14.35
C ASN A 172 -16.53 -2.01 15.12
N PHE A 173 -15.33 -1.99 14.54
CA PHE A 173 -14.10 -2.53 15.13
C PHE A 173 -13.02 -1.47 15.28
N ALA A 174 -13.39 -0.19 15.37
CA ALA A 174 -12.47 0.94 15.55
C ALA A 174 -12.77 1.72 16.85
N ASN A 175 -13.39 1.08 17.82
CA ASN A 175 -13.65 1.66 19.13
C ASN A 175 -12.35 1.86 19.92
N LEU A 176 -12.35 2.90 20.76
CA LEU A 176 -11.29 3.19 21.72
C LEU A 176 -11.92 3.39 23.09
N GLU A 177 -11.50 2.59 24.06
CA GLU A 177 -11.82 2.78 25.47
C GLU A 177 -10.53 3.10 26.21
N VAL A 178 -10.55 4.13 27.05
CA VAL A 178 -9.40 4.60 27.82
C VAL A 178 -9.72 4.52 29.30
N HIS A 179 -8.88 3.83 30.07
CA HIS A 179 -8.99 3.68 31.50
C HIS A 179 -7.70 4.13 32.17
N SER A 180 -7.79 4.97 33.22
CA SER A 180 -6.66 5.22 34.09
C SER A 180 -6.34 3.94 34.88
N ARG A 181 -5.06 3.58 34.95
CA ARG A 181 -4.57 2.53 35.83
C ARG A 181 -4.07 3.10 37.16
N ASP A 182 -3.35 4.22 37.03
CA ASP A 182 -2.83 5.04 38.12
C ASP A 182 -2.61 6.46 37.59
N GLU A 183 -1.89 7.32 38.31
CA GLU A 183 -1.68 8.73 37.91
C GLU A 183 -0.94 8.88 36.57
N ASP A 184 -0.03 7.94 36.27
CA ASP A 184 0.87 8.03 35.11
C ASP A 184 0.59 6.99 34.02
N ASN A 185 -0.14 5.91 34.31
CA ASN A 185 -0.34 4.79 33.39
C ASN A 185 -1.82 4.64 32.97
N TYR A 186 -2.02 4.41 31.70
CA TYR A 186 -3.35 4.28 31.06
C TYR A 186 -3.44 2.99 30.27
N ILE A 187 -4.60 2.35 30.38
CA ILE A 187 -4.95 1.15 29.61
C ILE A 187 -5.90 1.57 28.50
N LEU A 188 -5.51 1.27 27.26
CA LEU A 188 -6.31 1.51 26.05
C LEU A 188 -6.78 0.18 25.51
N LYS A 189 -8.11 -0.01 25.38
CA LYS A 189 -8.69 -1.10 24.60
C LYS A 189 -9.08 -0.55 23.24
N VAL A 190 -8.54 -1.15 22.19
CA VAL A 190 -8.61 -0.64 20.83
C VAL A 190 -9.11 -1.71 19.89
N GLY A 191 -10.16 -1.41 19.15
CA GLY A 191 -10.68 -2.29 18.12
C GLY A 191 -9.66 -2.51 16.99
N ALA A 192 -9.56 -3.73 16.51
CA ALA A 192 -8.55 -4.13 15.51
C ALA A 192 -8.68 -3.43 14.15
N GLY A 193 -9.87 -2.90 13.83
CA GLY A 193 -10.15 -2.15 12.62
C GLY A 193 -9.70 -0.68 12.64
N MET A 194 -9.33 -0.14 13.82
CA MET A 194 -8.80 1.22 13.93
C MET A 194 -7.49 1.36 13.17
N LEU A 195 -7.31 2.48 12.45
CA LEU A 195 -6.06 2.79 11.79
C LEU A 195 -4.96 3.12 12.82
N MET A 196 -3.74 2.65 12.57
CA MET A 196 -2.57 2.97 13.42
C MET A 196 -2.36 4.48 13.53
N LYS A 197 -2.54 5.22 12.43
CA LYS A 197 -2.49 6.69 12.42
C LYS A 197 -3.53 7.30 13.35
N THR A 198 -4.76 6.83 13.31
CA THR A 198 -5.85 7.33 14.17
C THR A 198 -5.51 7.12 15.63
N LEU A 199 -5.07 5.90 16.02
CA LEU A 199 -4.69 5.63 17.39
C LEU A 199 -3.52 6.50 17.87
N SER A 200 -2.51 6.75 17.01
CA SER A 200 -1.39 7.63 17.35
C SER A 200 -1.85 9.08 17.63
N ILE A 201 -2.79 9.58 16.82
CA ILE A 201 -3.37 10.92 17.01
C ILE A 201 -4.19 10.98 18.30
N GLU A 202 -5.08 10.00 18.54
CA GLU A 202 -5.90 9.93 19.75
C GLU A 202 -5.03 9.86 21.02
N ALA A 203 -3.96 9.06 21.02
CA ALA A 203 -3.01 9.00 22.12
C ALA A 203 -2.35 10.37 22.37
N CYS A 204 -1.93 11.08 21.33
CA CYS A 204 -1.36 12.43 21.44
C CYS A 204 -2.36 13.42 22.04
N LEU A 205 -3.63 13.41 21.58
CA LEU A 205 -4.68 14.28 22.10
C LEU A 205 -4.95 14.05 23.60
N LEU A 206 -4.76 12.81 24.05
CA LEU A 206 -4.87 12.40 25.45
C LEU A 206 -3.57 12.60 26.25
N SER A 207 -2.52 13.17 25.65
CA SER A 207 -1.19 13.33 26.26
C SER A 207 -0.57 12.00 26.70
N LEU A 208 -0.76 10.93 25.90
CA LEU A 208 -0.22 9.60 26.14
C LEU A 208 0.91 9.29 25.16
N THR A 209 2.10 8.96 25.69
CA THR A 209 3.31 8.62 24.92
C THR A 209 3.47 7.12 24.71
N GLY A 210 4.17 6.73 23.64
CA GLY A 210 4.52 5.35 23.30
C GLY A 210 3.94 4.85 21.98
N LEU A 211 3.23 5.72 21.23
CA LEU A 211 2.63 5.40 19.90
C LEU A 211 3.03 6.41 18.81
N GLU A 212 4.04 7.25 19.03
CA GLU A 212 4.50 8.28 18.10
C GLU A 212 5.06 7.67 16.80
N ASP A 213 5.69 6.49 16.90
CA ASP A 213 6.35 5.83 15.77
C ASP A 213 5.38 5.12 14.80
N ILE A 214 4.13 4.93 15.22
CA ILE A 214 3.12 4.31 14.32
C ILE A 214 2.36 5.33 13.48
N ILE A 215 2.61 6.63 13.67
CA ILE A 215 2.02 7.68 12.83
C ILE A 215 2.34 7.42 11.35
N ASP A 216 1.36 7.55 10.50
CA ASP A 216 1.45 7.33 9.05
C ASP A 216 1.92 5.93 8.60
N ILE A 217 2.01 4.92 9.49
CA ILE A 217 2.07 3.53 9.06
C ILE A 217 0.69 3.16 8.50
N PRO A 218 0.57 2.84 7.19
CA PRO A 218 -0.72 2.56 6.60
C PRO A 218 -1.18 1.15 7.00
N GLY A 219 -2.12 1.06 7.91
CA GLY A 219 -2.66 -0.23 8.36
C GLY A 219 -3.56 -0.09 9.57
N THR A 220 -4.32 -1.14 9.84
CA THR A 220 -5.14 -1.25 11.04
C THR A 220 -4.33 -1.82 12.20
N ILE A 221 -4.81 -1.64 13.42
CA ILE A 221 -4.21 -2.20 14.64
C ILE A 221 -4.07 -3.72 14.54
N GLY A 222 -5.11 -4.43 14.11
CA GLY A 222 -5.06 -5.88 13.94
C GLY A 222 -3.99 -6.31 12.94
N GLY A 223 -3.97 -5.70 11.74
CA GLY A 223 -2.95 -5.98 10.72
C GLY A 223 -1.54 -5.64 11.18
N GLY A 224 -1.39 -4.51 11.89
CA GLY A 224 -0.13 -4.06 12.46
C GLY A 224 0.45 -5.04 13.50
N ILE A 225 -0.38 -5.59 14.37
CA ILE A 225 0.06 -6.59 15.38
C ILE A 225 0.44 -7.91 14.69
N ILE A 226 -0.40 -8.42 13.76
CA ILE A 226 -0.13 -9.66 13.02
C ILE A 226 1.22 -9.62 12.31
N MET A 227 1.56 -8.47 11.70
CA MET A 227 2.82 -8.27 10.98
C MET A 227 3.94 -7.74 11.88
N ASN A 228 3.66 -7.47 13.15
CA ASN A 228 4.55 -6.73 14.05
C ASN A 228 5.12 -5.49 13.35
N ALA A 229 4.20 -4.67 12.82
CA ALA A 229 4.54 -3.50 12.04
C ALA A 229 5.34 -2.50 12.90
N SER A 230 6.42 -1.98 12.33
CA SER A 230 7.32 -1.08 13.02
C SER A 230 7.96 -0.08 12.06
N PHE A 231 8.34 1.06 12.60
CA PHE A 231 9.18 2.04 11.95
C PHE A 231 10.39 2.32 12.84
N ARG A 232 11.62 2.21 12.28
CA ARG A 232 12.88 2.41 13.01
C ARG A 232 13.05 1.52 14.25
N GLY A 233 12.49 0.29 14.20
CA GLY A 233 12.58 -0.67 15.31
C GLY A 233 11.53 -0.45 16.42
N SER A 234 10.72 0.60 16.33
CA SER A 234 9.64 0.89 17.27
C SER A 234 8.27 0.67 16.62
N GLY A 235 7.26 0.28 17.39
CA GLY A 235 5.93 -0.03 16.90
C GLY A 235 5.01 -0.52 18.01
N LEU A 236 3.97 -1.26 17.64
CA LEU A 236 2.92 -1.72 18.56
C LEU A 236 3.41 -2.70 19.64
N LYS A 237 4.52 -3.42 19.40
CA LYS A 237 5.01 -4.47 20.32
C LYS A 237 5.29 -3.95 21.73
N LYS A 238 5.89 -2.77 21.87
CA LYS A 238 6.31 -2.25 23.19
C LYS A 238 5.13 -1.98 24.13
N PRO A 239 4.10 -1.21 23.71
CA PRO A 239 2.96 -0.91 24.56
C PRO A 239 1.91 -2.01 24.63
N LEU A 240 1.93 -3.01 23.74
CA LEU A 240 0.95 -4.11 23.72
C LEU A 240 0.99 -4.92 25.01
N ARG A 241 -0.18 -5.28 25.56
CA ARG A 241 -0.35 -6.16 26.72
C ARG A 241 -1.02 -7.47 26.35
N LYS A 242 -2.13 -7.41 25.65
CA LYS A 242 -2.91 -8.58 25.22
C LYS A 242 -3.74 -8.30 23.98
N VAL A 243 -4.21 -9.34 23.35
CA VAL A 243 -5.15 -9.28 22.22
C VAL A 243 -6.31 -10.22 22.45
N LYS A 244 -7.47 -9.84 21.94
CA LYS A 244 -8.63 -10.71 21.79
C LYS A 244 -8.72 -11.12 20.33
N ALA A 245 -8.80 -12.42 20.05
CA ALA A 245 -8.75 -12.96 18.70
C ALA A 245 -9.75 -14.08 18.48
N ILE A 246 -10.08 -14.35 17.22
CA ILE A 246 -10.89 -15.47 16.76
C ILE A 246 -9.95 -16.45 16.04
N THR A 247 -10.02 -17.72 16.44
CA THR A 247 -9.26 -18.81 15.79
C THR A 247 -9.91 -19.18 14.44
N PRO A 248 -9.21 -19.90 13.55
CA PRO A 248 -9.80 -20.41 12.30
C PRO A 248 -11.04 -21.30 12.53
N GLU A 249 -11.20 -21.91 13.69
CA GLU A 249 -12.40 -22.71 14.07
C GLU A 249 -13.56 -21.83 14.57
N GLY A 250 -13.37 -20.52 14.64
CA GLY A 250 -14.39 -19.60 15.13
C GLY A 250 -14.50 -19.54 16.66
N LYS A 251 -13.42 -19.84 17.40
CA LYS A 251 -13.37 -19.69 18.87
C LYS A 251 -12.79 -18.33 19.23
N LEU A 252 -13.45 -17.64 20.16
CA LEU A 252 -12.96 -16.42 20.77
C LEU A 252 -11.94 -16.77 21.86
N ILE A 253 -10.75 -16.16 21.79
CA ILE A 253 -9.65 -16.37 22.74
C ILE A 253 -9.02 -15.04 23.13
N GLU A 254 -8.34 -15.00 24.26
CA GLU A 254 -7.50 -13.90 24.68
C GLU A 254 -6.06 -14.41 24.81
N LEU A 255 -5.10 -13.62 24.36
CA LEU A 255 -3.68 -13.96 24.37
C LEU A 255 -2.89 -12.79 24.94
N THR A 256 -1.93 -13.08 25.80
CA THR A 256 -0.94 -12.11 26.27
C THR A 256 0.01 -11.73 25.13
N LYS A 257 0.75 -10.64 25.32
CA LYS A 257 1.78 -10.23 24.38
C LYS A 257 2.84 -11.33 24.14
N GLU A 258 3.20 -12.04 25.17
CA GLU A 258 4.19 -13.13 25.14
C GLU A 258 3.67 -14.30 24.28
N GLU A 259 2.43 -14.70 24.48
CA GLU A 259 1.77 -15.74 23.67
C GLU A 259 1.57 -15.37 22.21
N CYS A 260 1.58 -14.08 21.88
CA CYS A 260 1.56 -13.62 20.49
C CYS A 260 2.87 -13.89 19.72
N GLU A 261 3.98 -14.19 20.40
CA GLU A 261 5.30 -14.46 19.82
C GLU A 261 5.67 -13.46 18.70
N LEU A 262 5.60 -12.16 19.02
CA LEU A 262 5.89 -11.11 18.05
C LEU A 262 7.37 -11.13 17.66
N ARG A 263 7.65 -11.39 16.39
CA ARG A 263 8.97 -11.44 15.78
C ARG A 263 9.09 -10.49 14.58
N HIS A 264 10.29 -10.37 14.01
CA HIS A 264 10.48 -9.51 12.83
C HIS A 264 9.54 -9.92 11.69
N ARG A 265 8.64 -9.02 11.32
CA ARG A 265 7.64 -9.18 10.24
C ARG A 265 6.73 -10.41 10.38
N GLY A 266 6.37 -10.75 11.61
CA GLY A 266 5.49 -11.88 11.87
C GLY A 266 5.10 -12.06 13.34
N SER A 267 4.24 -13.03 13.57
CA SER A 267 3.71 -13.41 14.87
C SER A 267 3.18 -14.85 14.81
N MET A 268 2.97 -15.47 15.96
CA MET A 268 2.22 -16.73 16.06
C MET A 268 0.78 -16.57 15.50
N LEU A 269 0.18 -15.40 15.70
CA LEU A 269 -1.15 -15.08 15.18
C LEU A 269 -1.23 -15.17 13.64
N LYS A 270 -0.15 -14.72 12.93
CA LYS A 270 -0.04 -14.86 11.48
C LYS A 270 0.05 -16.33 11.08
N ASP A 271 0.91 -17.09 11.73
CA ASP A 271 1.16 -18.50 11.39
C ASP A 271 -0.08 -19.35 11.59
N LYS A 272 -0.83 -19.10 12.68
CA LYS A 272 -2.08 -19.79 13.00
C LYS A 272 -3.33 -19.17 12.35
N LYS A 273 -3.16 -18.13 11.52
CA LYS A 273 -4.25 -17.41 10.82
C LYS A 273 -5.35 -16.90 11.77
N TYR A 274 -4.96 -16.40 12.95
CA TYR A 274 -5.91 -15.82 13.90
C TYR A 274 -6.37 -14.43 13.45
N LEU A 275 -7.64 -14.11 13.68
CA LEU A 275 -8.20 -12.79 13.44
C LEU A 275 -8.25 -12.00 14.74
N ILE A 276 -7.48 -10.92 14.85
CA ILE A 276 -7.55 -10.00 15.99
C ILE A 276 -8.81 -9.14 15.86
N ILE A 277 -9.56 -9.00 16.94
CA ILE A 277 -10.75 -8.13 17.03
C ILE A 277 -10.54 -6.95 17.98
N GLU A 278 -9.67 -7.09 18.98
CA GLU A 278 -9.35 -6.05 19.96
C GLU A 278 -7.91 -6.23 20.44
N ALA A 279 -7.24 -5.12 20.77
CA ALA A 279 -5.93 -5.10 21.40
C ALA A 279 -5.96 -4.21 22.65
N THR A 280 -5.22 -4.60 23.68
CA THR A 280 -5.03 -3.79 24.89
C THR A 280 -3.61 -3.28 24.94
N PHE A 281 -3.48 -1.97 25.05
CA PHE A 281 -2.18 -1.28 25.20
C PHE A 281 -2.06 -0.65 26.59
N GLU A 282 -0.84 -0.50 27.06
CA GLU A 282 -0.52 0.30 28.24
C GLU A 282 0.42 1.43 27.85
N LEU A 283 -0.01 2.66 28.07
CA LEU A 283 0.71 3.88 27.73
C LEU A 283 0.96 4.71 29.00
N LYS A 284 1.92 5.62 28.91
CA LYS A 284 2.26 6.55 29.98
C LYS A 284 1.79 7.95 29.64
N LYS A 285 1.49 8.73 30.66
CA LYS A 285 1.32 10.16 30.53
C LYS A 285 2.61 10.82 30.04
N GLY A 286 2.51 11.75 29.13
CA GLY A 286 3.62 12.47 28.53
C GLY A 286 3.29 13.94 28.30
N ASP A 287 4.27 14.70 27.82
CA ASP A 287 4.07 16.08 27.39
C ASP A 287 3.54 16.10 25.95
N GLN A 288 2.35 16.64 25.73
CA GLN A 288 1.67 16.65 24.45
C GLN A 288 2.48 17.34 23.34
N ILE A 289 3.20 18.43 23.69
CA ILE A 289 4.01 19.17 22.70
C ILE A 289 5.19 18.32 22.24
N THR A 290 5.83 17.61 23.17
CA THR A 290 6.93 16.69 22.85
C THR A 290 6.44 15.53 21.98
N ILE A 291 5.32 14.89 22.33
CA ILE A 291 4.67 13.83 21.55
C ILE A 291 4.38 14.31 20.11
N GLN A 292 3.73 15.48 19.96
CA GLN A 292 3.40 16.05 18.67
C GLN A 292 4.63 16.37 17.81
N LYS A 293 5.70 16.88 18.45
CA LYS A 293 6.97 17.14 17.77
C LYS A 293 7.60 15.85 17.24
N GLU A 294 7.59 14.79 18.02
CA GLU A 294 8.11 13.48 17.62
C GLU A 294 7.28 12.88 16.46
N MET A 295 5.95 12.91 16.56
CA MET A 295 5.06 12.49 15.47
C MET A 295 5.34 13.27 14.18
N THR A 296 5.51 14.60 14.27
CA THR A 296 5.83 15.45 13.11
C THR A 296 7.16 15.06 12.48
N ASN A 297 8.18 14.80 13.28
CA ASN A 297 9.48 14.33 12.79
C ASN A 297 9.37 12.96 12.09
N ASN A 298 8.62 12.03 12.68
CA ASN A 298 8.38 10.71 12.09
C ASN A 298 7.63 10.81 10.76
N THR A 299 6.60 11.63 10.67
CA THR A 299 5.89 11.95 9.45
C THR A 299 6.84 12.49 8.37
N LYS A 300 7.63 13.52 8.69
CA LYS A 300 8.60 14.11 7.77
C LYS A 300 9.56 13.05 7.21
N MET A 301 10.17 12.25 8.08
CA MET A 301 11.11 11.20 7.67
C MET A 301 10.46 10.16 6.75
N ARG A 302 9.17 9.83 6.96
CA ARG A 302 8.44 8.91 6.09
C ARG A 302 8.22 9.49 4.71
N TYR A 303 7.78 10.75 4.62
CA TYR A 303 7.59 11.44 3.34
C TYR A 303 8.88 11.59 2.54
N GLU A 304 10.02 11.80 3.22
CA GLU A 304 11.33 11.87 2.58
C GLU A 304 11.83 10.52 2.04
N LYS A 305 11.46 9.40 2.70
CA LYS A 305 12.04 8.07 2.43
C LYS A 305 11.11 7.08 1.75
N GLN A 306 9.81 7.33 1.70
CA GLN A 306 8.81 6.38 1.22
C GLN A 306 7.96 6.98 0.10
N PRO A 307 7.44 6.16 -0.82
CA PRO A 307 6.64 6.62 -1.97
C PRO A 307 5.20 6.96 -1.57
N MET A 308 5.00 7.95 -0.69
CA MET A 308 3.70 8.28 -0.10
C MET A 308 2.62 8.66 -1.14
N TYR A 309 3.03 9.11 -2.33
CA TYR A 309 2.11 9.52 -3.40
C TYR A 309 1.73 8.41 -4.38
N PHE A 310 2.46 7.30 -4.37
CA PHE A 310 2.21 6.17 -5.26
C PHE A 310 1.52 5.02 -4.53
N GLY A 311 0.72 4.26 -5.27
CA GLY A 311 0.21 2.99 -4.76
C GLY A 311 1.37 2.02 -4.48
N SER A 312 1.39 1.41 -3.29
CA SER A 312 2.37 0.38 -2.92
C SER A 312 1.84 -0.49 -1.78
N ALA A 313 2.47 -1.62 -1.54
CA ALA A 313 2.22 -2.50 -0.39
C ALA A 313 3.35 -2.48 0.65
N GLY A 314 4.08 -1.36 0.77
CA GLY A 314 5.25 -1.28 1.64
C GLY A 314 6.50 -1.90 1.02
N CYS A 315 7.47 -2.29 1.86
CA CYS A 315 8.65 -3.03 1.44
C CYS A 315 8.23 -4.40 0.92
N PHE A 316 8.66 -4.77 -0.29
CA PHE A 316 8.20 -6.02 -0.90
C PHE A 316 8.90 -7.26 -0.31
N PHE A 317 10.16 -7.11 0.12
CA PHE A 317 10.99 -8.19 0.65
C PHE A 317 11.47 -7.90 2.07
N VAL A 318 11.60 -8.96 2.86
CA VAL A 318 12.34 -8.95 4.11
C VAL A 318 13.84 -9.02 3.77
N TRP A 319 14.59 -7.98 4.15
CA TRP A 319 16.04 -7.92 3.90
C TRP A 319 16.81 -8.01 5.20
N ASP A 320 17.72 -8.97 5.26
CA ASP A 320 18.66 -9.13 6.37
C ASP A 320 19.98 -8.48 6.03
N HIS A 321 20.22 -7.27 6.53
CA HIS A 321 21.43 -6.52 6.27
C HIS A 321 22.70 -7.18 6.85
N ALA A 322 22.58 -7.86 7.98
CA ALA A 322 23.72 -8.52 8.60
C ALA A 322 24.20 -9.71 7.79
N LYS A 323 23.24 -10.49 7.24
CA LYS A 323 23.53 -11.66 6.40
C LYS A 323 23.84 -11.30 4.95
N ASN A 324 23.10 -10.36 4.37
CA ASN A 324 23.08 -10.12 2.93
C ASN A 324 23.83 -8.85 2.50
N GLY A 325 24.31 -8.02 3.46
CA GLY A 325 24.97 -6.75 3.18
C GLY A 325 24.01 -5.68 2.60
N GLY A 326 24.54 -4.69 1.93
CA GLY A 326 23.77 -3.59 1.36
C GLY A 326 22.83 -4.02 0.24
N MET A 327 21.56 -3.70 0.37
CA MET A 327 20.57 -3.96 -0.69
C MET A 327 20.79 -3.02 -1.89
N TYR A 328 21.06 -1.76 -1.62
CA TYR A 328 21.16 -0.74 -2.65
C TYR A 328 22.26 -1.02 -3.66
N GLU A 329 23.45 -1.42 -3.19
CA GLU A 329 24.58 -1.74 -4.03
C GLU A 329 24.26 -2.89 -4.99
N LYS A 330 23.65 -3.97 -4.49
CA LYS A 330 23.26 -5.13 -5.30
C LYS A 330 22.20 -4.78 -6.35
N TYR A 331 21.23 -3.94 -6.00
CA TYR A 331 20.22 -3.46 -6.95
C TYR A 331 20.84 -2.55 -8.01
N LYS A 332 21.77 -1.65 -7.62
CA LYS A 332 22.47 -0.76 -8.55
C LYS A 332 23.35 -1.54 -9.53
N GLU A 333 24.18 -2.48 -9.04
CA GLU A 333 25.04 -3.33 -9.85
C GLU A 333 24.28 -4.26 -10.80
N SER A 334 22.99 -4.50 -10.52
CA SER A 334 22.10 -5.34 -11.31
C SER A 334 21.11 -4.54 -12.17
N ASN A 335 21.28 -3.21 -12.26
CA ASN A 335 20.40 -2.31 -13.01
C ASN A 335 18.92 -2.41 -12.59
N LEU A 336 18.66 -2.71 -11.32
CA LEU A 336 17.29 -2.85 -10.77
C LEU A 336 16.71 -1.53 -10.27
N VAL A 337 17.53 -0.51 -9.98
CA VAL A 337 17.04 0.80 -9.50
C VAL A 337 16.19 1.46 -10.59
N GLY A 338 14.91 1.69 -10.32
CA GLY A 338 13.96 2.23 -11.30
C GLY A 338 13.52 1.23 -12.38
N TYR A 339 13.89 -0.07 -12.26
CA TYR A 339 13.45 -1.10 -13.20
C TYR A 339 11.91 -1.16 -13.25
N ARG A 340 11.38 -1.23 -14.48
CA ARG A 340 9.95 -1.03 -14.72
C ARG A 340 9.40 -2.06 -15.70
N ILE A 341 8.21 -2.59 -15.38
CA ILE A 341 7.38 -3.38 -16.30
C ILE A 341 5.99 -2.75 -16.33
N GLY A 342 5.60 -2.26 -17.50
CA GLY A 342 4.32 -1.54 -17.66
C GLY A 342 4.21 -0.33 -16.70
N SER A 343 3.25 -0.36 -15.78
CA SER A 343 3.06 0.67 -14.75
C SER A 343 3.52 0.26 -13.35
N ALA A 344 4.18 -0.89 -13.21
CA ALA A 344 4.88 -1.28 -11.99
C ALA A 344 6.35 -0.89 -12.08
N MET A 345 6.94 -0.35 -11.00
CA MET A 345 8.33 0.13 -10.99
C MET A 345 8.97 -0.06 -9.62
N ILE A 346 10.25 -0.46 -9.57
CA ILE A 346 11.07 -0.38 -8.36
C ILE A 346 11.34 1.10 -8.08
N TYR A 347 10.90 1.57 -6.90
CA TYR A 347 10.99 3.01 -6.59
C TYR A 347 12.43 3.48 -6.45
N THR A 348 12.79 4.56 -7.13
CA THR A 348 14.18 5.02 -7.26
C THR A 348 14.79 5.55 -5.96
N TYR A 349 13.97 6.20 -5.12
CA TYR A 349 14.44 6.78 -3.84
C TYR A 349 14.41 5.78 -2.68
N ASN A 350 13.67 4.68 -2.81
CA ASN A 350 13.67 3.58 -1.85
C ASN A 350 13.35 2.26 -2.56
N ILE A 351 14.41 1.57 -2.94
CA ILE A 351 14.37 0.34 -3.75
C ILE A 351 13.67 -0.86 -3.07
N ALA A 352 13.38 -0.78 -1.77
CA ALA A 352 12.59 -1.80 -1.09
C ALA A 352 11.12 -1.79 -1.53
N PHE A 353 10.67 -0.70 -2.18
CA PHE A 353 9.28 -0.53 -2.62
C PHE A 353 9.14 -0.81 -4.11
N ILE A 354 8.08 -1.51 -4.46
CA ILE A 354 7.53 -1.55 -5.82
C ILE A 354 6.30 -0.65 -5.82
N VAL A 355 6.23 0.27 -6.77
CA VAL A 355 5.14 1.27 -6.87
C VAL A 355 4.29 1.05 -8.09
N ASN A 356 3.01 1.37 -7.97
CA ASN A 356 2.04 1.46 -9.05
C ASN A 356 1.97 2.91 -9.56
N LEU A 357 2.37 3.14 -10.79
CA LEU A 357 2.34 4.45 -11.45
C LEU A 357 0.94 4.83 -11.98
N GLY A 358 -0.11 4.08 -11.59
CA GLY A 358 -1.51 4.38 -11.90
C GLY A 358 -2.30 3.24 -12.54
N LYS A 359 -1.72 2.49 -13.48
CA LYS A 359 -2.38 1.39 -14.20
C LYS A 359 -1.59 0.06 -14.10
N GLY A 360 -0.88 -0.12 -12.96
CA GLY A 360 -0.13 -1.35 -12.72
C GLY A 360 -1.05 -2.55 -12.52
N THR A 361 -0.56 -3.73 -12.91
CA THR A 361 -1.24 -5.01 -12.71
C THR A 361 -0.46 -5.89 -11.75
N ALA A 362 -1.12 -6.84 -11.12
CA ALA A 362 -0.47 -7.81 -10.25
C ALA A 362 0.55 -8.67 -11.00
N SER A 363 0.25 -9.00 -12.26
CA SER A 363 1.19 -9.72 -13.13
C SER A 363 2.48 -8.93 -13.36
N GLN A 364 2.40 -7.62 -13.68
CA GLN A 364 3.56 -6.76 -13.85
C GLN A 364 4.41 -6.65 -12.58
N VAL A 365 3.77 -6.55 -11.42
CA VAL A 365 4.46 -6.54 -10.12
C VAL A 365 5.17 -7.86 -9.89
N MET A 366 4.50 -8.99 -10.13
CA MET A 366 5.08 -10.32 -9.92
C MET A 366 6.20 -10.65 -10.91
N ASP A 367 6.15 -10.12 -12.13
CA ASP A 367 7.26 -10.24 -13.10
C ASP A 367 8.52 -9.52 -12.58
N ILE A 368 8.36 -8.31 -12.00
CA ILE A 368 9.47 -7.60 -11.32
C ILE A 368 9.97 -8.42 -10.12
N VAL A 369 9.07 -8.93 -9.29
CA VAL A 369 9.41 -9.71 -8.08
C VAL A 369 10.21 -10.96 -8.44
N THR A 370 9.74 -11.76 -9.38
CA THR A 370 10.42 -12.99 -9.82
C THR A 370 11.76 -12.69 -10.49
N TYR A 371 11.86 -11.57 -11.20
CA TYR A 371 13.12 -11.11 -11.78
C TYR A 371 14.15 -10.73 -10.69
N ILE A 372 13.72 -10.00 -9.65
CA ILE A 372 14.58 -9.69 -8.49
C ILE A 372 15.03 -10.97 -7.79
N GLU A 373 14.10 -11.89 -7.49
CA GLU A 373 14.41 -13.17 -6.84
C GLU A 373 15.45 -13.98 -7.62
N LYS A 374 15.28 -14.04 -8.94
CA LYS A 374 16.23 -14.71 -9.84
C LYS A 374 17.60 -14.06 -9.78
N ILE A 375 17.71 -12.74 -9.92
CA ILE A 375 19.00 -12.04 -9.86
C ILE A 375 19.68 -12.22 -8.51
N MET A 376 18.93 -12.10 -7.41
CA MET A 376 19.49 -12.27 -6.06
C MET A 376 20.04 -13.70 -5.87
N LYS A 377 19.34 -14.71 -6.40
CA LYS A 377 19.78 -16.09 -6.33
C LYS A 377 20.99 -16.35 -7.22
N ASP A 378 20.89 -15.99 -8.51
CA ASP A 378 21.89 -16.36 -9.52
C ASP A 378 23.21 -15.60 -9.33
N LYS A 379 23.15 -14.28 -9.04
CA LYS A 379 24.34 -13.43 -8.97
C LYS A 379 24.97 -13.38 -7.57
N TYR A 380 24.14 -13.46 -6.52
CA TYR A 380 24.60 -13.24 -5.15
C TYR A 380 24.40 -14.46 -4.23
N ASN A 381 23.76 -15.52 -4.72
CA ASN A 381 23.35 -16.71 -3.93
C ASN A 381 22.50 -16.35 -2.69
N ILE A 382 21.64 -15.32 -2.84
CA ILE A 382 20.73 -14.83 -1.77
C ILE A 382 19.31 -15.31 -2.08
N GLU A 383 18.71 -16.05 -1.16
CA GLU A 383 17.28 -16.34 -1.16
C GLU A 383 16.55 -15.26 -0.35
N ILE A 384 15.83 -14.37 -1.04
CA ILE A 384 15.05 -13.31 -0.41
C ILE A 384 13.63 -13.78 -0.13
N LYS A 385 13.08 -13.35 1.01
CA LYS A 385 11.72 -13.70 1.44
C LYS A 385 10.78 -12.54 1.18
N ARG A 386 9.63 -12.83 0.57
CA ARG A 386 8.57 -11.82 0.36
C ARG A 386 7.96 -11.44 1.70
N GLU A 387 7.75 -10.13 1.94
CA GLU A 387 7.00 -9.58 3.07
C GLU A 387 5.53 -9.38 2.68
N VAL A 388 5.29 -8.88 1.46
CA VAL A 388 3.96 -8.66 0.90
C VAL A 388 3.22 -9.99 0.74
N ILE A 389 1.98 -10.02 1.22
CA ILE A 389 1.09 -11.16 1.05
C ILE A 389 0.49 -11.09 -0.35
N VAL A 390 0.56 -12.19 -1.09
CA VAL A 390 -0.03 -12.29 -2.43
C VAL A 390 -1.25 -13.21 -2.33
N ILE A 391 -2.39 -12.81 -2.91
CA ILE A 391 -3.60 -13.65 -2.94
C ILE A 391 -4.19 -13.76 -4.35
N GLY A 392 -4.83 -14.91 -4.62
CA GLY A 392 -5.40 -15.25 -5.92
C GLY A 392 -4.38 -15.88 -6.85
N THR A 393 -4.73 -16.04 -8.13
CA THR A 393 -3.89 -16.69 -9.14
C THR A 393 -3.20 -15.66 -10.02
N ILE A 394 -1.87 -15.63 -10.01
CA ILE A 394 -1.05 -14.75 -10.84
C ILE A 394 -0.07 -15.63 -11.63
N ASN A 395 0.06 -15.40 -12.95
CA ASN A 395 0.98 -16.16 -13.83
C ASN A 395 0.82 -17.69 -13.68
N ASN A 396 -0.43 -18.17 -13.54
CA ASN A 396 -0.83 -19.56 -13.29
C ASN A 396 -0.34 -20.19 -11.96
N ILE A 397 0.19 -19.39 -11.06
CA ILE A 397 0.53 -19.81 -9.69
C ILE A 397 -0.60 -19.36 -8.76
N ASN A 398 -1.13 -20.29 -7.97
CA ASN A 398 -2.15 -19.99 -6.97
C ASN A 398 -1.46 -19.60 -5.66
N TYR A 399 -1.81 -18.41 -5.14
CA TYR A 399 -1.31 -17.85 -3.88
C TYR A 399 -2.46 -17.82 -2.87
N TYR A 400 -2.20 -18.26 -1.65
CA TYR A 400 -3.09 -18.26 -0.49
C TYR A 400 -4.33 -19.14 -0.62
#